data_930219bef2895904bd73d0e6d59fec44
#
_entry.id   930219bef2895904bd73d0e6d59fec44
#
_cell.length_a   1.000
_cell.length_b   1.000
_cell.length_c   1.000
_cell.angle_alpha   90.00
_cell.angle_beta   90.00
_cell.angle_gamma   90.00
#
_symmetry.space_group_name_H-M   'P 1'
#
loop_
_entity.id
_entity.type
_entity.pdbx_description
1 polymer ?
#
loop_
_entity_poly.entity_id
_entity_poly.type
_entity_poly.pdbx_seq_one_letter_code
_entity_poly.pdbx_strand_id
1 'polypeptide(L)'
;MPVVTMSGTIASGAREIGRAAASLLGTDYVDQQLLVDAARRLGVSLDVMAKHDERCFSFGERLSSMLRGFLERSAAGGDPLTGAGGLEVLLGRTYADMALEREEPEISDSVYMKTMTAIIRELGDRGDIVVLGRGSQMILRDLPGALHVLTLAPQELRIERLAAREGMLVEEATQRVHNSDKARGAFHRKFWKADVNDSSLYDITLETSRLSYEVGAELVAGAVRSNVGPG
;
A
#
# COMPACT_ATOMS: atom_id res chain seq x y z
N MET A 1 -6.52 -7.40 -16.30
CA MET A 1 -5.39 -6.76 -15.57
C MET A 1 -5.70 -6.87 -14.09
N PRO A 2 -5.04 -7.78 -13.37
CA PRO A 2 -5.37 -8.04 -11.97
C PRO A 2 -5.06 -6.85 -11.07
N VAL A 3 -5.94 -6.61 -10.10
CA VAL A 3 -5.74 -5.65 -9.02
C VAL A 3 -6.00 -6.37 -7.71
N VAL A 4 -5.01 -6.38 -6.83
CA VAL A 4 -5.13 -7.00 -5.51
C VAL A 4 -4.83 -5.97 -4.43
N THR A 5 -5.67 -5.86 -3.42
CA THR A 5 -5.36 -5.08 -2.22
C THR A 5 -5.06 -6.03 -1.06
N MET A 6 -3.95 -5.81 -0.41
CA MET A 6 -3.54 -6.56 0.78
C MET A 6 -3.71 -5.69 2.02
N SER A 7 -4.41 -6.19 3.01
CA SER A 7 -4.54 -5.57 4.33
C SER A 7 -4.15 -6.59 5.40
N GLY A 8 -3.61 -6.13 6.50
CA GLY A 8 -3.27 -7.03 7.61
C GLY A 8 -2.77 -6.29 8.84
N THR A 9 -2.79 -6.97 9.96
CA THR A 9 -2.10 -6.52 11.18
C THR A 9 -0.59 -6.67 11.00
N ILE A 10 0.19 -5.89 11.71
CA ILE A 10 1.66 -5.99 11.65
C ILE A 10 2.12 -7.43 11.95
N ALA A 11 3.05 -7.94 11.18
CA ALA A 11 3.58 -9.31 11.24
C ALA A 11 2.54 -10.44 11.02
N SER A 12 1.38 -10.15 10.41
CA SER A 12 0.42 -11.16 9.96
C SER A 12 0.74 -11.79 8.60
N GLY A 13 1.82 -11.40 7.94
CA GLY A 13 2.22 -11.97 6.65
C GLY A 13 1.68 -11.22 5.42
N ALA A 14 0.97 -10.10 5.57
CA ALA A 14 0.42 -9.36 4.42
C ALA A 14 1.48 -8.93 3.41
N ARG A 15 2.65 -8.49 3.88
CA ARG A 15 3.77 -8.06 3.05
C ARG A 15 4.38 -9.25 2.30
N GLU A 16 4.65 -10.32 3.00
CA GLU A 16 5.29 -11.53 2.48
C GLU A 16 4.38 -12.19 1.43
N ILE A 17 3.11 -12.42 1.78
CA ILE A 17 2.09 -12.99 0.88
C ILE A 17 1.86 -12.07 -0.32
N GLY A 18 1.74 -10.76 -0.11
CA GLY A 18 1.50 -9.80 -1.20
C GLY A 18 2.65 -9.77 -2.21
N ARG A 19 3.91 -9.77 -1.76
CA ARG A 19 5.09 -9.82 -2.64
C ARG A 19 5.15 -11.13 -3.41
N ALA A 20 4.93 -12.27 -2.74
CA ALA A 20 4.93 -13.56 -3.38
C ALA A 20 3.79 -13.71 -4.39
N ALA A 21 2.59 -13.23 -4.07
CA ALA A 21 1.45 -13.22 -4.98
C ALA A 21 1.72 -12.34 -6.21
N ALA A 22 2.31 -11.16 -6.04
CA ALA A 22 2.70 -10.29 -7.15
C ALA A 22 3.70 -10.99 -8.08
N SER A 23 4.71 -11.66 -7.52
CA SER A 23 5.65 -12.46 -8.29
C SER A 23 4.97 -13.60 -9.07
N LEU A 24 4.04 -14.34 -8.45
CA LEU A 24 3.28 -15.43 -9.10
C LEU A 24 2.35 -14.94 -10.21
N LEU A 25 1.87 -13.70 -10.10
CA LEU A 25 0.99 -13.06 -11.07
C LEU A 25 1.74 -12.29 -12.16
N GLY A 26 3.03 -12.03 -11.98
CA GLY A 26 3.83 -11.18 -12.87
C GLY A 26 3.36 -9.71 -12.80
N THR A 27 2.92 -9.23 -11.63
CA THR A 27 2.39 -7.89 -11.42
C THR A 27 3.32 -7.05 -10.55
N ASP A 28 3.14 -5.73 -10.60
CA ASP A 28 3.84 -4.80 -9.71
C ASP A 28 3.39 -4.97 -8.24
N TYR A 29 4.28 -4.66 -7.29
CA TYR A 29 3.97 -4.62 -5.87
C TYR A 29 4.27 -3.24 -5.29
N VAL A 30 3.29 -2.65 -4.62
CA VAL A 30 3.43 -1.35 -3.97
C VAL A 30 3.10 -1.48 -2.48
N ASP A 31 4.09 -1.21 -1.64
CA ASP A 31 3.88 -1.27 -0.20
C ASP A 31 3.43 0.08 0.39
N GLN A 32 2.98 0.00 1.65
CA GLN A 32 2.43 1.18 2.32
C GLN A 32 3.44 2.32 2.52
N GLN A 33 4.74 2.03 2.64
CA GLN A 33 5.76 3.06 2.82
C GLN A 33 5.91 3.86 1.53
N LEU A 34 5.97 3.18 0.42
CA LEU A 34 6.03 3.78 -0.91
C LEU A 34 4.83 4.68 -1.19
N LEU A 35 3.61 4.22 -0.82
CA LEU A 35 2.40 5.03 -0.95
C LEU A 35 2.45 6.30 -0.09
N VAL A 36 2.96 6.19 1.14
CA VAL A 36 3.11 7.35 2.04
C VAL A 36 4.07 8.37 1.47
N ASP A 37 5.23 7.92 1.01
CA ASP A 37 6.26 8.79 0.48
C ASP A 37 5.79 9.48 -0.82
N ALA A 38 5.12 8.75 -1.69
CA ALA A 38 4.49 9.32 -2.88
C ALA A 38 3.41 10.35 -2.52
N ALA A 39 2.52 10.05 -1.57
CA ALA A 39 1.46 10.97 -1.16
C ALA A 39 2.00 12.24 -0.50
N ARG A 40 3.04 12.13 0.34
CA ARG A 40 3.70 13.29 0.96
C ARG A 40 4.33 14.18 -0.10
N ARG A 41 5.15 13.63 -0.98
CA ARG A 41 5.85 14.40 -2.04
C ARG A 41 4.89 15.10 -2.98
N LEU A 42 3.88 14.39 -3.48
CA LEU A 42 2.87 14.96 -4.36
C LEU A 42 1.97 15.94 -3.62
N GLY A 43 1.60 15.65 -2.37
CA GLY A 43 0.80 16.54 -1.53
C GLY A 43 1.49 17.87 -1.24
N VAL A 44 2.79 17.85 -0.92
CA VAL A 44 3.59 19.07 -0.75
C VAL A 44 3.66 19.88 -2.03
N SER A 45 3.94 19.22 -3.17
CA SER A 45 4.01 19.89 -4.47
C SER A 45 2.67 20.52 -4.85
N LEU A 46 1.55 19.84 -4.59
CA LEU A 46 0.21 20.33 -4.89
C LEU A 46 -0.20 21.48 -3.96
N ASP A 47 0.13 21.41 -2.67
CA ASP A 47 -0.15 22.49 -1.71
C ASP A 47 0.66 23.75 -2.04
N VAL A 48 1.92 23.61 -2.41
CA VAL A 48 2.76 24.72 -2.87
C VAL A 48 2.22 25.33 -4.16
N MET A 49 1.82 24.50 -5.12
CA MET A 49 1.23 24.98 -6.38
C MET A 49 -0.13 25.67 -6.18
N ALA A 50 -0.97 25.15 -5.28
CA ALA A 50 -2.27 25.75 -4.97
C ALA A 50 -2.13 27.12 -4.31
N LYS A 51 -1.07 27.37 -3.57
CA LYS A 51 -0.78 28.68 -2.95
C LYS A 51 -0.24 29.73 -3.92
N HIS A 52 0.33 29.29 -5.06
CA HIS A 52 1.01 30.17 -6.00
C HIS A 52 0.32 30.37 -7.36
N ASP A 53 -0.74 29.60 -7.67
CA ASP A 53 -1.37 29.65 -8.99
C ASP A 53 -2.91 29.69 -8.89
N GLU A 54 -3.49 30.86 -9.22
CA GLU A 54 -4.94 31.07 -9.30
C GLU A 54 -5.58 30.47 -10.57
N ARG A 55 -4.84 29.77 -11.42
CA ARG A 55 -5.32 29.19 -12.69
C ARG A 55 -5.73 27.75 -12.54
N CYS A 56 -7.03 27.52 -12.73
CA CYS A 56 -7.76 26.26 -12.65
C CYS A 56 -7.25 25.16 -13.62
N PHE A 57 -6.24 24.41 -13.22
CA PHE A 57 -6.08 23.05 -13.73
C PHE A 57 -6.62 22.07 -12.70
N SER A 58 -7.38 21.07 -13.17
CA SER A 58 -7.96 20.07 -12.27
C SER A 58 -6.86 19.34 -11.49
N PHE A 59 -7.05 19.18 -10.16
CA PHE A 59 -6.18 18.40 -9.28
C PHE A 59 -5.87 17.01 -9.86
N GLY A 60 -6.88 16.36 -10.47
CA GLY A 60 -6.75 15.05 -11.09
C GLY A 60 -5.82 15.02 -12.31
N GLU A 61 -5.85 16.04 -13.18
CA GLU A 61 -5.01 16.08 -14.38
C GLU A 61 -3.53 16.31 -14.05
N ARG A 62 -3.25 17.15 -13.05
CA ARG A 62 -1.88 17.39 -12.58
C ARG A 62 -1.29 16.15 -11.90
N LEU A 63 -2.09 15.52 -11.03
CA LEU A 63 -1.69 14.30 -10.36
C LEU A 63 -1.46 13.16 -11.35
N SER A 64 -2.37 12.95 -12.29
CA SER A 64 -2.28 11.93 -13.34
C SER A 64 -1.02 12.13 -14.22
N SER A 65 -0.69 13.37 -14.59
CA SER A 65 0.52 13.66 -15.38
C SER A 65 1.82 13.43 -14.59
N MET A 66 1.85 13.82 -13.31
CA MET A 66 3.00 13.61 -12.44
C MET A 66 3.20 12.11 -12.13
N LEU A 67 2.11 11.40 -11.86
CA LEU A 67 2.13 9.96 -11.57
C LEU A 67 2.52 9.15 -12.81
N ARG A 68 2.01 9.53 -13.99
CA ARG A 68 2.37 8.91 -15.27
C ARG A 68 3.86 9.05 -15.55
N GLY A 69 4.41 10.26 -15.43
CA GLY A 69 5.84 10.51 -15.57
C GLY A 69 6.72 9.82 -14.51
N PHE A 70 6.15 9.51 -13.35
CA PHE A 70 6.79 8.74 -12.30
C PHE A 70 6.80 7.23 -12.63
N LEU A 71 5.66 6.69 -13.05
CA LEU A 71 5.49 5.27 -13.42
C LEU A 71 6.25 4.93 -14.72
N GLU A 72 6.26 5.80 -15.71
CA GLU A 72 7.03 5.62 -16.97
C GLU A 72 8.54 5.56 -16.70
N ARG A 73 9.04 6.38 -15.78
CA ARG A 73 10.46 6.35 -15.39
C ARG A 73 10.80 5.11 -14.57
N SER A 74 9.88 4.59 -13.79
CA SER A 74 10.04 3.32 -13.06
C SER A 74 10.03 2.11 -13.99
N ALA A 75 9.22 2.14 -15.06
CA ALA A 75 9.18 1.09 -16.07
C ALA A 75 10.41 1.11 -16.99
N ALA A 76 10.97 2.30 -17.30
CA ALA A 76 12.14 2.44 -18.19
C ALA A 76 13.48 2.04 -17.54
N GLY A 77 13.52 1.90 -16.19
CA GLY A 77 14.71 1.45 -15.45
C GLY A 77 14.70 -0.06 -15.11
N GLY A 78 13.76 -0.82 -15.63
CA GLY A 78 13.36 -2.12 -15.11
C GLY A 78 14.13 -3.32 -15.62
N ASP A 79 14.71 -4.05 -14.70
CA ASP A 79 14.84 -5.50 -14.73
C ASP A 79 13.49 -6.09 -14.24
N PRO A 80 12.86 -7.04 -14.95
CA PRO A 80 11.59 -7.64 -14.56
C PRO A 80 11.61 -8.35 -13.19
N LEU A 81 12.80 -8.69 -12.68
CA LEU A 81 13.00 -9.28 -11.36
C LEU A 81 13.10 -8.26 -10.22
N THR A 82 13.25 -6.98 -10.51
CA THR A 82 13.45 -5.90 -9.53
C THR A 82 12.51 -4.70 -9.73
N GLY A 83 11.32 -4.91 -10.27
CA GLY A 83 10.32 -3.83 -10.50
C GLY A 83 10.07 -2.92 -9.27
N ALA A 84 10.29 -3.43 -8.07
CA ALA A 84 10.36 -2.65 -6.83
C ALA A 84 11.65 -1.82 -6.71
N GLY A 85 12.78 -2.28 -7.27
CA GLY A 85 14.09 -1.64 -7.14
C GLY A 85 14.21 -0.29 -7.86
N GLY A 86 13.55 -0.10 -8.98
CA GLY A 86 13.57 1.16 -9.72
C GLY A 86 12.92 2.30 -8.95
N LEU A 87 11.82 2.01 -8.27
CA LEU A 87 11.09 2.97 -7.45
C LEU A 87 11.80 3.22 -6.12
N GLU A 88 12.32 2.19 -5.45
CA GLU A 88 13.12 2.29 -4.21
C GLU A 88 14.43 3.06 -4.46
N VAL A 89 15.11 2.82 -5.56
CA VAL A 89 16.36 3.52 -5.92
C VAL A 89 16.10 4.99 -6.25
N LEU A 90 15.03 5.30 -6.98
CA LEU A 90 14.67 6.68 -7.28
C LEU A 90 14.27 7.46 -6.01
N LEU A 91 13.50 6.82 -5.14
CA LEU A 91 13.07 7.39 -3.87
C LEU A 91 14.23 7.45 -2.86
N GLY A 92 15.10 6.44 -2.81
CA GLY A 92 16.26 6.38 -1.92
C GLY A 92 17.34 7.42 -2.25
N ARG A 93 17.67 7.62 -3.53
CA ARG A 93 18.64 8.65 -3.95
C ARG A 93 18.14 10.06 -3.64
N THR A 94 16.84 10.32 -3.87
CA THR A 94 16.26 11.63 -3.54
C THR A 94 16.15 11.83 -2.02
N TYR A 95 16.02 10.75 -1.25
CA TYR A 95 15.95 10.80 0.23
C TYR A 95 17.31 11.16 0.85
N ALA A 96 18.40 10.61 0.33
CA ALA A 96 19.76 10.93 0.79
C ALA A 96 20.15 12.39 0.50
N ASP A 97 19.70 12.92 -0.64
CA ASP A 97 20.00 14.30 -1.05
C ASP A 97 19.12 15.35 -0.33
N MET A 98 17.91 14.96 0.13
CA MET A 98 16.95 15.87 0.80
C MET A 98 16.96 15.79 2.33
N ALA A 99 17.54 14.75 2.92
CA ALA A 99 17.64 14.59 4.38
C ALA A 99 18.58 15.61 5.03
N LEU A 100 19.34 16.38 4.25
CA LEU A 100 20.29 17.38 4.74
C LEU A 100 19.73 18.79 4.85
N GLU A 101 18.53 19.09 4.30
CA GLU A 101 17.96 20.44 4.42
C GLU A 101 16.42 20.43 4.30
N ARG A 102 15.71 20.58 5.42
CA ARG A 102 14.40 21.21 5.62
C ARG A 102 13.46 20.44 6.56
N GLU A 103 12.88 21.19 7.51
CA GLU A 103 11.63 20.81 8.18
C GLU A 103 10.57 20.51 7.12
N GLU A 104 10.08 19.25 7.10
CA GLU A 104 9.03 18.86 6.16
C GLU A 104 7.75 19.66 6.46
N PRO A 105 7.16 20.37 5.48
CA PRO A 105 5.91 21.09 5.71
C PRO A 105 4.81 20.10 6.12
N GLU A 106 4.11 20.41 7.22
CA GLU A 106 2.96 19.64 7.67
C GLU A 106 1.86 19.68 6.61
N ILE A 107 1.60 18.53 5.99
CA ILE A 107 0.48 18.36 5.05
C ILE A 107 -0.78 18.09 5.87
N SER A 108 -1.87 18.81 5.58
CA SER A 108 -3.14 18.53 6.24
C SER A 108 -3.64 17.12 5.91
N ASP A 109 -4.31 16.47 6.88
CA ASP A 109 -4.94 15.14 6.69
C ASP A 109 -5.83 15.07 5.44
N SER A 110 -6.49 16.18 5.09
CA SER A 110 -7.37 16.26 3.92
C SER A 110 -6.57 16.20 2.61
N VAL A 111 -5.48 16.94 2.50
CA VAL A 111 -4.60 16.91 1.32
C VAL A 111 -3.94 15.55 1.20
N TYR A 112 -3.42 15.01 2.32
CA TYR A 112 -2.84 13.69 2.36
C TYR A 112 -3.81 12.61 1.85
N MET A 113 -5.05 12.57 2.35
CA MET A 113 -6.03 11.56 1.96
C MET A 113 -6.51 11.73 0.51
N LYS A 114 -6.68 12.96 0.04
CA LYS A 114 -7.02 13.21 -1.37
C LYS A 114 -5.92 12.70 -2.30
N THR A 115 -4.66 13.00 -1.97
CA THR A 115 -3.51 12.57 -2.76
C THR A 115 -3.35 11.05 -2.73
N MET A 116 -3.45 10.44 -1.54
CA MET A 116 -3.41 8.98 -1.38
C MET A 116 -4.50 8.28 -2.17
N THR A 117 -5.74 8.77 -2.07
CA THR A 117 -6.88 8.22 -2.82
C THR A 117 -6.65 8.29 -4.33
N ALA A 118 -6.15 9.41 -4.82
CA ALA A 118 -5.90 9.59 -6.24
C ALA A 118 -4.77 8.68 -6.74
N ILE A 119 -3.68 8.51 -5.97
CA ILE A 119 -2.60 7.58 -6.31
C ILE A 119 -3.12 6.14 -6.37
N ILE A 120 -3.84 5.69 -5.34
CA ILE A 120 -4.34 4.31 -5.30
C ILE A 120 -5.36 4.04 -6.41
N ARG A 121 -6.23 4.99 -6.76
CA ARG A 121 -7.14 4.86 -7.89
C ARG A 121 -6.41 4.77 -9.22
N GLU A 122 -5.46 5.63 -9.47
CA GLU A 122 -4.64 5.58 -10.70
C GLU A 122 -3.89 4.25 -10.85
N LEU A 123 -3.36 3.71 -9.72
CA LEU A 123 -2.75 2.39 -9.70
C LEU A 123 -3.78 1.28 -10.00
N GLY A 124 -4.98 1.37 -9.45
CA GLY A 124 -6.07 0.44 -9.71
C GLY A 124 -6.54 0.50 -11.17
N ASP A 125 -6.72 1.70 -11.73
CA ASP A 125 -7.16 1.90 -13.12
C ASP A 125 -6.12 1.39 -14.13
N ARG A 126 -4.84 1.51 -13.80
CA ARG A 126 -3.74 0.92 -14.58
C ARG A 126 -3.78 -0.60 -14.53
N GLY A 127 -4.16 -1.18 -13.41
CA GLY A 127 -4.16 -2.63 -13.18
C GLY A 127 -2.77 -3.25 -13.04
N ASP A 128 -2.71 -4.58 -13.08
CA ASP A 128 -1.50 -5.40 -12.93
C ASP A 128 -0.69 -5.03 -11.67
N ILE A 129 -1.38 -4.96 -10.52
CA ILE A 129 -0.79 -4.44 -9.29
C ILE A 129 -1.30 -5.15 -8.03
N VAL A 130 -0.40 -5.31 -7.07
CA VAL A 130 -0.70 -5.66 -5.67
C VAL A 130 -0.37 -4.46 -4.79
N VAL A 131 -1.36 -3.91 -4.08
CA VAL A 131 -1.24 -2.73 -3.22
C VAL A 131 -1.37 -3.13 -1.76
N LEU A 132 -0.37 -2.81 -0.92
CA LEU A 132 -0.39 -3.11 0.51
C LEU A 132 -0.81 -1.90 1.36
N GLY A 133 -1.93 -2.03 2.07
CA GLY A 133 -2.33 -1.14 3.16
C GLY A 133 -2.96 0.18 2.70
N ARG A 134 -2.92 1.17 3.59
CA ARG A 134 -3.44 2.56 3.41
C ARG A 134 -4.91 2.65 3.01
N GLY A 135 -5.70 1.64 3.38
CA GLY A 135 -7.12 1.61 3.04
C GLY A 135 -7.39 1.38 1.56
N SER A 136 -6.44 0.76 0.83
CA SER A 136 -6.59 0.47 -0.59
C SER A 136 -7.86 -0.34 -0.88
N GLN A 137 -8.25 -1.29 -0.01
CA GLN A 137 -9.51 -2.01 -0.12
C GLN A 137 -10.75 -1.12 -0.01
N MET A 138 -10.67 -0.01 0.73
CA MET A 138 -11.77 0.96 0.83
C MET A 138 -11.81 1.89 -0.38
N ILE A 139 -10.64 2.27 -0.88
CA ILE A 139 -10.49 3.20 -2.01
C ILE A 139 -10.88 2.53 -3.33
N LEU A 140 -10.53 1.24 -3.49
CA LEU A 140 -10.79 0.44 -4.69
C LEU A 140 -12.01 -0.50 -4.53
N ARG A 141 -12.82 -0.27 -3.52
CA ARG A 141 -13.98 -1.11 -3.20
C ARG A 141 -14.91 -1.34 -4.40
N ASP A 142 -15.13 -0.30 -5.19
CA ASP A 142 -16.05 -0.31 -6.31
C ASP A 142 -15.36 -0.60 -7.65
N LEU A 143 -14.06 -0.95 -7.64
CA LEU A 143 -13.32 -1.30 -8.84
C LEU A 143 -13.65 -2.74 -9.26
N PRO A 144 -14.30 -2.95 -10.43
CA PRO A 144 -14.67 -4.29 -10.88
C PRO A 144 -13.45 -5.19 -11.04
N GLY A 145 -13.53 -6.40 -10.51
CA GLY A 145 -12.46 -7.41 -10.61
C GLY A 145 -11.27 -7.19 -9.66
N ALA A 146 -11.29 -6.16 -8.82
CA ALA A 146 -10.32 -6.04 -7.74
C ALA A 146 -10.57 -7.12 -6.66
N LEU A 147 -9.50 -7.73 -6.16
CA LEU A 147 -9.53 -8.71 -5.08
C LEU A 147 -9.01 -8.09 -3.78
N HIS A 148 -9.81 -8.15 -2.73
CA HIS A 148 -9.47 -7.58 -1.43
C HIS A 148 -9.13 -8.69 -0.43
N VAL A 149 -7.89 -8.69 0.09
CA VAL A 149 -7.37 -9.73 0.96
C VAL A 149 -7.00 -9.17 2.33
N LEU A 150 -7.49 -9.83 3.39
CA LEU A 150 -7.10 -9.57 4.78
C LEU A 150 -6.21 -10.71 5.29
N THR A 151 -5.09 -10.38 5.94
CA THR A 151 -4.30 -11.36 6.67
C THR A 151 -4.38 -11.08 8.17
N LEU A 152 -4.57 -12.15 8.94
CA LEU A 152 -4.63 -12.13 10.39
C LEU A 152 -3.67 -13.17 10.96
N ALA A 153 -3.25 -12.96 12.21
CA ALA A 153 -2.56 -13.95 13.03
C ALA A 153 -2.79 -13.63 14.52
N PRO A 154 -2.71 -14.61 15.43
CA PRO A 154 -2.73 -14.40 16.86
C PRO A 154 -1.67 -13.39 17.30
N GLN A 155 -2.01 -12.56 18.29
CA GLN A 155 -1.16 -11.47 18.74
C GLN A 155 0.23 -11.96 19.18
N GLU A 156 0.26 -13.03 19.97
CA GLU A 156 1.50 -13.63 20.50
C GLU A 156 2.44 -14.02 19.35
N LEU A 157 1.91 -14.70 18.33
CA LEU A 157 2.69 -15.10 17.15
C LEU A 157 3.21 -13.90 16.38
N ARG A 158 2.43 -12.82 16.29
CA ARG A 158 2.85 -11.58 15.62
C ARG A 158 3.97 -10.88 16.37
N ILE A 159 3.92 -10.89 17.71
CA ILE A 159 4.98 -10.37 18.59
C ILE A 159 6.28 -11.15 18.37
N GLU A 160 6.22 -12.48 18.39
CA GLU A 160 7.36 -13.35 18.15
C GLU A 160 7.97 -13.12 16.76
N ARG A 161 7.14 -13.08 15.72
CA ARG A 161 7.57 -12.82 14.33
C ARG A 161 8.22 -11.45 14.18
N LEU A 162 7.65 -10.43 14.82
CA LEU A 162 8.18 -9.07 14.77
C LEU A 162 9.52 -8.97 15.49
N ALA A 163 9.61 -9.51 16.70
CA ALA A 163 10.85 -9.54 17.48
C ALA A 163 11.98 -10.26 16.72
N ALA A 164 11.70 -11.44 16.16
CA ALA A 164 12.67 -12.23 15.39
C ALA A 164 13.10 -11.50 14.11
N ARG A 165 12.16 -10.89 13.36
CA ARG A 165 12.45 -10.21 12.09
C ARG A 165 13.29 -8.96 12.27
N GLU A 166 13.05 -8.20 13.33
CA GLU A 166 13.69 -6.89 13.54
C GLU A 166 14.80 -6.93 14.61
N GLY A 167 15.03 -8.09 15.23
CA GLY A 167 16.08 -8.27 16.24
C GLY A 167 15.82 -7.44 17.51
N MET A 168 14.56 -7.21 17.88
CA MET A 168 14.18 -6.40 19.03
C MET A 168 13.72 -7.26 20.21
N LEU A 169 13.64 -6.67 21.40
CA LEU A 169 13.12 -7.33 22.59
C LEU A 169 11.62 -7.60 22.45
N VAL A 170 11.15 -8.67 23.10
CA VAL A 170 9.73 -9.08 23.08
C VAL A 170 8.83 -7.96 23.63
N GLU A 171 9.27 -7.26 24.66
CA GLU A 171 8.54 -6.15 25.26
C GLU A 171 8.36 -4.99 24.27
N GLU A 172 9.40 -4.67 23.52
CA GLU A 172 9.36 -3.65 22.48
C GLU A 172 8.45 -4.06 21.32
N ALA A 173 8.55 -5.31 20.87
CA ALA A 173 7.67 -5.88 19.85
C ALA A 173 6.21 -5.87 20.30
N THR A 174 5.94 -6.19 21.56
CA THR A 174 4.59 -6.14 22.17
C THR A 174 4.00 -4.74 22.07
N GLN A 175 4.75 -3.73 22.52
CA GLN A 175 4.31 -2.34 22.46
C GLN A 175 4.05 -1.88 21.01
N ARG A 176 4.91 -2.29 20.10
CA ARG A 176 4.80 -1.92 18.69
C ARG A 176 3.60 -2.56 18.00
N VAL A 177 3.29 -3.83 18.31
CA VAL A 177 2.08 -4.53 17.85
C VAL A 177 0.83 -3.82 18.33
N HIS A 178 0.73 -3.52 19.63
CA HIS A 178 -0.41 -2.80 20.20
C HIS A 178 -0.62 -1.42 19.57
N ASN A 179 0.45 -0.64 19.45
CA ASN A 179 0.39 0.70 18.88
C ASN A 179 -0.03 0.64 17.39
N SER A 180 0.50 -0.32 16.63
CA SER A 180 0.16 -0.52 15.23
C SER A 180 -1.32 -0.89 15.04
N ASP A 181 -1.84 -1.82 15.82
CA ASP A 181 -3.24 -2.25 15.75
C ASP A 181 -4.19 -1.10 16.11
N LYS A 182 -3.87 -0.34 17.16
CA LYS A 182 -4.63 0.85 17.58
C LYS A 182 -4.63 1.92 16.48
N ALA A 183 -3.48 2.22 15.91
CA ALA A 183 -3.34 3.22 14.85
C ALA A 183 -4.09 2.81 13.58
N ARG A 184 -4.00 1.52 13.17
CA ARG A 184 -4.71 0.95 12.03
C ARG A 184 -6.23 1.08 12.21
N GLY A 185 -6.77 0.69 13.37
CA GLY A 185 -8.19 0.83 13.67
C GLY A 185 -8.65 2.30 13.71
N ALA A 186 -7.85 3.19 14.32
CA ALA A 186 -8.15 4.62 14.38
C ALA A 186 -8.20 5.26 12.99
N PHE A 187 -7.25 4.91 12.11
CA PHE A 187 -7.19 5.38 10.73
C PHE A 187 -8.46 5.01 9.95
N HIS A 188 -8.90 3.76 10.00
CA HIS A 188 -10.10 3.32 9.29
C HIS A 188 -11.38 3.95 9.85
N ARG A 189 -11.51 4.06 11.18
CA ARG A 189 -12.64 4.76 11.79
C ARG A 189 -12.69 6.24 11.43
N LYS A 190 -11.53 6.90 11.37
CA LYS A 190 -11.44 8.33 11.03
C LYS A 190 -11.94 8.61 9.60
N PHE A 191 -11.47 7.85 8.62
CA PHE A 191 -11.69 8.16 7.21
C PHE A 191 -12.90 7.48 6.58
N TRP A 192 -13.27 6.27 7.04
CA TRP A 192 -14.37 5.49 6.43
C TRP A 192 -15.46 5.08 7.42
N LYS A 193 -15.33 5.40 8.71
CA LYS A 193 -16.27 4.97 9.76
C LYS A 193 -16.46 3.45 9.83
N ALA A 194 -15.44 2.70 9.41
CA ALA A 194 -15.45 1.25 9.29
C ALA A 194 -14.52 0.59 10.32
N ASP A 195 -14.84 -0.64 10.73
CA ASP A 195 -13.90 -1.52 11.42
C ASP A 195 -13.04 -2.22 10.37
N VAL A 196 -11.74 -1.99 10.44
CA VAL A 196 -10.78 -2.58 9.51
C VAL A 196 -10.66 -4.11 9.60
N ASN A 197 -11.18 -4.71 10.67
CA ASN A 197 -11.20 -6.16 10.85
C ASN A 197 -12.55 -6.78 10.45
N ASP A 198 -13.51 -5.99 10.00
CA ASP A 198 -14.76 -6.51 9.44
C ASP A 198 -14.46 -7.29 8.16
N SER A 199 -14.69 -8.61 8.21
CA SER A 199 -14.43 -9.51 7.08
C SER A 199 -15.28 -9.21 5.85
N SER A 200 -16.41 -8.53 6.01
CA SER A 200 -17.27 -8.11 4.88
C SER A 200 -16.63 -7.06 3.96
N LEU A 201 -15.51 -6.47 4.38
CA LEU A 201 -14.72 -5.54 3.57
C LEU A 201 -13.70 -6.25 2.65
N TYR A 202 -13.64 -7.59 2.69
CA TYR A 202 -12.64 -8.38 2.01
C TYR A 202 -13.26 -9.59 1.32
N ASP A 203 -12.68 -10.00 0.20
CA ASP A 203 -13.08 -11.21 -0.53
C ASP A 203 -12.44 -12.46 0.07
N ILE A 204 -11.22 -12.32 0.63
CA ILE A 204 -10.46 -13.40 1.25
C ILE A 204 -9.91 -12.95 2.59
N THR A 205 -10.06 -13.78 3.62
CA THR A 205 -9.37 -13.62 4.90
C THR A 205 -8.46 -14.82 5.13
N LEU A 206 -7.17 -14.58 5.32
CA LEU A 206 -6.14 -15.59 5.57
C LEU A 206 -5.66 -15.51 7.01
N GLU A 207 -5.90 -16.58 7.77
CA GLU A 207 -5.31 -16.76 9.10
C GLU A 207 -3.96 -17.47 8.94
N THR A 208 -2.86 -16.82 9.32
CA THR A 208 -1.49 -17.26 8.99
C THR A 208 -0.76 -17.98 10.11
N SER A 209 -1.45 -18.43 11.17
CA SER A 209 -0.81 -19.25 12.21
C SER A 209 -0.53 -20.68 11.73
N ARG A 210 -1.36 -21.17 10.81
CA ARG A 210 -1.26 -22.54 10.26
C ARG A 210 -1.01 -22.55 8.76
N LEU A 211 -1.03 -21.40 8.13
CA LEU A 211 -0.85 -21.23 6.68
C LEU A 211 0.53 -20.64 6.42
N SER A 212 1.35 -21.29 5.59
CA SER A 212 2.60 -20.68 5.16
C SER A 212 2.34 -19.51 4.21
N TYR A 213 3.31 -18.61 4.10
CA TYR A 213 3.18 -17.44 3.23
C TYR A 213 3.10 -17.82 1.76
N GLU A 214 3.81 -18.89 1.37
CA GLU A 214 3.80 -19.42 0.02
C GLU A 214 2.41 -19.94 -0.35
N VAL A 215 1.80 -20.76 0.50
CA VAL A 215 0.43 -21.26 0.29
C VAL A 215 -0.58 -20.09 0.27
N GLY A 216 -0.40 -19.10 1.16
CA GLY A 216 -1.22 -17.89 1.14
C GLY A 216 -1.13 -17.13 -0.18
N ALA A 217 0.07 -17.02 -0.75
CA ALA A 217 0.29 -16.38 -2.04
C ALA A 217 -0.33 -17.17 -3.21
N GLU A 218 -0.22 -18.48 -3.18
CA GLU A 218 -0.86 -19.36 -4.18
C GLU A 218 -2.39 -19.26 -4.15
N LEU A 219 -2.99 -19.17 -2.96
CA LEU A 219 -4.44 -18.96 -2.81
C LEU A 219 -4.87 -17.62 -3.40
N VAL A 220 -4.15 -16.55 -3.12
CA VAL A 220 -4.42 -15.23 -3.69
C VAL A 220 -4.27 -15.25 -5.21
N ALA A 221 -3.17 -15.79 -5.72
CA ALA A 221 -2.92 -15.88 -7.16
C ALA A 221 -3.95 -16.79 -7.87
N GLY A 222 -4.35 -17.89 -7.23
CA GLY A 222 -5.42 -18.78 -7.72
C GLY A 222 -6.76 -18.09 -7.81
N ALA A 223 -7.14 -17.33 -6.78
CA ALA A 223 -8.38 -16.55 -6.77
C ALA A 223 -8.40 -15.50 -7.89
N VAL A 224 -7.30 -14.78 -8.09
CA VAL A 224 -7.17 -13.81 -9.20
C VAL A 224 -7.36 -14.48 -10.55
N ARG A 225 -6.69 -15.61 -10.79
CA ARG A 225 -6.77 -16.35 -12.05
C ARG A 225 -8.19 -16.91 -12.31
N SER A 226 -8.90 -17.29 -11.25
CA SER A 226 -10.28 -17.79 -11.34
C SER A 226 -11.31 -16.69 -11.52
N ASN A 227 -11.01 -15.47 -11.07
CA ASN A 227 -11.90 -14.30 -11.16
C ASN A 227 -11.81 -13.57 -12.53
N VAL A 228 -10.93 -14.03 -13.41
CA VAL A 228 -10.81 -13.57 -14.83
C VAL A 228 -11.86 -14.26 -15.73
N GLY A 229 -12.94 -14.77 -15.19
CA GLY A 229 -14.09 -15.30 -15.92
C GLY A 229 -15.26 -14.32 -15.90
N PRO A 230 -16.09 -14.32 -16.95
CA PRO A 230 -17.10 -13.29 -17.15
C PRO A 230 -18.16 -13.32 -16.05
N GLY A 231 -18.37 -12.17 -15.41
CA GLY A 231 -19.65 -11.89 -14.79
C GLY A 231 -20.69 -11.55 -15.86
#